data_75a4f52bcf9bfe3eebdfbadc952b4688
#
_entry.id   75a4f52bcf9bfe3eebdfbadc952b4688
#
_cell.length_a   1.000
_cell.length_b   1.000
_cell.length_c   1.000
_cell.angle_alpha   90.00
_cell.angle_beta   90.00
_cell.angle_gamma   90.00
#
_symmetry.space_group_name_H-M   'P 1'
#
loop_
_entity.id
_entity.type
_entity.pdbx_description
1 polymer ?
#
loop_
_entity_poly.entity_id
_entity_poly.type
_entity_poly.pdbx_seq_one_letter_code
_entity_poly.pdbx_strand_id
1 'polypeptide(L)'
;IGLMSGAAFGLPLHSFHFQKNKKLYVFESDILHILLADSIISTAKRFREMKKLQFLKAGDYMKTITRAKYLDRIIELNGTPDIKIITGIRRSGKSKLMQAYIEYLKSNFENINIIFIDFMDLAYEEIMEYHALHAYVEEHYQEGKTNYLFVDEVQMCPNFELAINSLYSKGIYDIYVTGSNAFLLSADLATLFTGRYIEIHVFPFSFQEYCQYYDDISDKDKLFDEYAIKGGLAGSYAYRTEKDRTNYIKEVYETIVTRDLVQKYTLPDTLVLQRLSEFLMDNISNLTVVFFPLVIRNITLPPILSDKKALITLAWDTLWLFLTIFEVCNHSGDREGMRAGYIAAFILMAGVWLVFWVARYLPVNGWIKAGTILIISCIWMAFTNDVYAYFAEHKKQLTILSTHFSDWTNHICVNANVCTLILIFGGIAGGGLLVYGMINRK
;
A
#
# COMPACT_ATOMS: atom_id res chain seq x y z
N ILE A 1 30.67 41.89 22.89
CA ILE A 1 30.02 43.21 23.03
C ILE A 1 28.65 43.08 22.32
N GLY A 2 27.58 43.16 23.08
CA GLY A 2 26.23 43.13 22.51
C GLY A 2 25.23 42.68 23.54
N LEU A 3 24.72 43.61 24.32
CA LEU A 3 23.57 43.45 25.21
C LEU A 3 22.38 42.82 24.49
N MET A 4 21.88 41.70 25.01
CA MET A 4 20.48 41.34 24.83
C MET A 4 19.88 41.02 26.18
N SER A 5 18.86 41.81 26.47
CA SER A 5 18.03 41.92 27.63
C SER A 5 17.42 40.59 28.08
N GLY A 6 17.53 40.34 29.40
CA GLY A 6 16.76 39.32 30.07
C GLY A 6 15.29 39.71 30.16
N ALA A 7 14.48 38.88 29.58
CA ALA A 7 13.03 38.84 29.85
C ALA A 7 12.48 37.47 29.40
N ALA A 8 12.66 36.45 30.17
CA ALA A 8 11.82 35.25 30.17
C ALA A 8 12.28 34.25 31.25
N PHE A 9 12.09 34.55 32.53
CA PHE A 9 11.88 33.54 33.56
C PHE A 9 11.40 34.27 34.81
N GLY A 10 10.09 34.37 34.97
CA GLY A 10 9.49 34.93 36.18
C GLY A 10 9.72 33.99 37.36
N LEU A 11 10.60 34.39 38.24
CA LEU A 11 10.69 33.90 39.61
C LEU A 11 10.77 35.12 40.54
N PRO A 12 10.00 35.17 41.66
CA PRO A 12 9.96 36.32 42.53
C PRO A 12 11.24 36.47 43.35
N LEU A 13 11.81 37.65 43.33
CA LEU A 13 12.91 38.09 44.20
C LEU A 13 12.39 38.16 45.63
N HIS A 14 12.72 37.16 46.45
CA HIS A 14 12.68 37.34 47.90
C HIS A 14 14.00 37.90 48.37
N SER A 15 13.87 39.04 49.08
CA SER A 15 14.94 39.77 49.72
C SER A 15 15.72 38.93 50.73
N PHE A 16 17.00 38.69 50.47
CA PHE A 16 17.93 38.13 51.44
C PHE A 16 18.69 39.24 52.12
N HIS A 17 18.58 39.33 53.46
CA HIS A 17 19.37 40.17 54.33
C HIS A 17 20.81 39.62 54.41
N PHE A 18 21.77 40.48 54.07
CA PHE A 18 23.22 40.18 54.15
C PHE A 18 23.73 40.43 55.59
N GLN A 19 24.22 39.38 56.20
CA GLN A 19 25.09 39.47 57.40
C GLN A 19 26.53 39.04 57.00
N LYS A 20 27.47 39.93 57.22
CA LYS A 20 28.89 39.79 56.86
C LYS A 20 29.59 38.66 57.60
N ASN A 21 30.04 37.62 56.90
CA ASN A 21 31.14 36.76 57.36
C ASN A 21 32.06 36.41 56.19
N LYS A 22 33.24 37.00 56.20
CA LYS A 22 34.24 36.95 55.10
C LYS A 22 34.82 35.56 54.78
N LYS A 23 34.52 34.51 55.56
CA LYS A 23 35.03 33.14 55.32
C LYS A 23 34.12 32.26 54.47
N LEU A 24 32.86 32.64 54.27
CA LEU A 24 31.91 31.84 53.45
C LEU A 24 32.02 32.16 51.97
N TYR A 25 32.47 33.36 51.61
CA TYR A 25 32.52 33.83 50.21
C TYR A 25 33.54 33.13 49.34
N VAL A 26 34.63 32.63 49.90
CA VAL A 26 35.69 31.96 49.10
C VAL A 26 35.26 30.55 48.69
N PHE A 27 34.51 29.86 49.55
CA PHE A 27 34.05 28.48 49.26
C PHE A 27 32.89 28.40 48.26
N GLU A 28 31.98 29.39 48.25
CA GLU A 28 30.88 29.43 47.29
C GLU A 28 31.33 29.85 45.88
N SER A 29 32.36 30.73 45.76
CA SER A 29 32.90 31.11 44.47
C SER A 29 33.60 29.95 43.74
N ASP A 30 34.31 29.12 44.48
CA ASP A 30 35.02 27.98 43.89
C ASP A 30 34.05 26.86 43.45
N ILE A 31 33.01 26.59 44.19
CA ILE A 31 31.94 25.64 43.79
C ILE A 31 31.17 26.15 42.57
N LEU A 32 30.86 27.44 42.54
CA LEU A 32 30.17 28.04 41.39
C LEU A 32 31.03 28.05 40.13
N HIS A 33 32.37 28.30 40.29
CA HIS A 33 33.33 28.20 39.18
C HIS A 33 33.51 26.74 38.69
N ILE A 34 33.52 25.75 39.57
CA ILE A 34 33.58 24.35 39.19
C ILE A 34 32.30 23.91 38.48
N LEU A 35 31.11 24.25 38.99
CA LEU A 35 29.83 23.93 38.36
C LEU A 35 29.63 24.62 37.00
N LEU A 36 30.12 25.89 36.86
CA LEU A 36 30.13 26.60 35.57
C LEU A 36 31.13 25.99 34.61
N ALA A 37 32.32 25.58 35.07
CA ALA A 37 33.34 24.92 34.26
C ALA A 37 32.85 23.57 33.74
N ASP A 38 32.21 22.74 34.57
CA ASP A 38 31.61 21.45 34.16
C ASP A 38 30.44 21.63 33.19
N SER A 39 29.60 22.63 33.40
CA SER A 39 28.53 22.99 32.46
C SER A 39 29.07 23.45 31.10
N ILE A 40 30.13 24.30 31.11
CA ILE A 40 30.80 24.76 29.89
C ILE A 40 31.52 23.62 29.20
N ILE A 41 32.20 22.73 29.93
CA ILE A 41 32.89 21.56 29.37
C ILE A 41 31.89 20.57 28.79
N SER A 42 30.76 20.32 29.45
CA SER A 42 29.68 19.45 28.98
C SER A 42 29.02 20.04 27.73
N THR A 43 28.77 21.34 27.71
CA THR A 43 28.23 22.07 26.57
C THR A 43 29.22 22.10 25.39
N ALA A 44 30.51 22.32 25.66
CA ALA A 44 31.54 22.26 24.64
C ALA A 44 31.77 20.85 24.08
N LYS A 45 31.62 19.82 24.92
CA LYS A 45 31.66 18.41 24.49
C LYS A 45 30.46 18.06 23.61
N ARG A 46 29.23 18.49 23.98
CA ARG A 46 28.03 18.38 23.13
C ARG A 46 28.19 19.17 21.83
N PHE A 47 28.77 20.38 21.86
CA PHE A 47 29.01 21.17 20.65
C PHE A 47 30.10 20.54 19.76
N ARG A 48 31.10 19.89 20.32
CA ARG A 48 32.11 19.13 19.57
C ARG A 48 31.51 17.87 18.93
N GLU A 49 30.65 17.17 19.65
CA GLU A 49 29.92 16.03 19.11
C GLU A 49 28.91 16.45 18.04
N MET A 50 28.20 17.58 18.24
CA MET A 50 27.33 18.13 17.21
C MET A 50 28.13 18.62 15.98
N LYS A 51 29.30 19.24 16.14
CA LYS A 51 30.17 19.58 15.00
C LYS A 51 30.75 18.35 14.31
N LYS A 52 31.09 17.29 15.03
CA LYS A 52 31.50 16.02 14.42
C LYS A 52 30.38 15.40 13.59
N LEU A 53 29.12 15.58 14.02
CA LEU A 53 27.93 15.18 13.28
C LEU A 53 27.61 16.10 12.07
N GLN A 54 28.03 17.36 12.08
CA GLN A 54 27.77 18.31 10.99
C GLN A 54 28.73 18.18 9.80
N PHE A 55 29.86 17.47 9.94
CA PHE A 55 30.88 17.28 8.89
C PHE A 55 30.78 15.92 8.15
N LEU A 56 29.82 15.08 8.48
CA LEU A 56 29.49 13.95 7.62
C LEU A 56 28.77 14.50 6.38
N LYS A 57 29.40 14.38 5.21
CA LYS A 57 28.79 14.76 3.93
C LYS A 57 27.45 14.06 3.78
N ALA A 58 26.46 14.71 3.18
CA ALA A 58 25.12 14.14 2.98
C ALA A 58 25.13 12.73 2.31
N GLY A 59 26.23 12.34 1.67
CA GLY A 59 26.46 11.02 1.11
C GLY A 59 26.84 9.93 2.12
N ASP A 60 27.30 10.27 3.33
CA ASP A 60 27.74 9.29 4.33
C ASP A 60 26.59 8.73 5.20
N TYR A 61 25.37 9.24 5.02
CA TYR A 61 24.20 8.80 5.79
C TYR A 61 23.48 7.58 5.21
N MET A 62 23.74 7.24 3.96
CA MET A 62 23.11 6.07 3.33
C MET A 62 24.16 5.01 3.02
N LYS A 63 24.15 3.92 3.79
CA LYS A 63 24.92 2.74 3.46
C LYS A 63 24.38 2.18 2.12
N THR A 64 25.26 2.00 1.15
CA THR A 64 24.91 1.35 -0.10
C THR A 64 25.16 -0.15 0.06
N ILE A 65 24.17 -0.96 -0.26
CA ILE A 65 24.31 -2.42 -0.33
C ILE A 65 24.31 -2.87 -1.79
N THR A 66 25.13 -3.86 -2.08
CA THR A 66 25.06 -4.56 -3.37
C THR A 66 23.84 -5.47 -3.37
N ARG A 67 22.91 -5.23 -4.28
CA ARG A 67 21.72 -6.04 -4.46
C ARG A 67 22.04 -7.25 -5.33
N ALA A 68 22.83 -8.19 -4.79
CA ALA A 68 23.43 -9.30 -5.52
C ALA A 68 22.42 -10.04 -6.40
N LYS A 69 21.26 -10.40 -5.87
CA LYS A 69 20.20 -11.09 -6.63
C LYS A 69 19.84 -10.41 -7.96
N TYR A 70 19.74 -9.09 -7.97
CA TYR A 70 19.41 -8.34 -9.18
C TYR A 70 20.63 -8.07 -10.04
N LEU A 71 21.77 -7.77 -9.41
CA LEU A 71 23.03 -7.53 -10.14
C LEU A 71 23.48 -8.78 -10.87
N ASP A 72 23.47 -9.96 -10.21
CA ASP A 72 23.82 -11.24 -10.83
C ASP A 72 22.90 -11.52 -12.02
N ARG A 73 21.59 -11.23 -11.88
CA ARG A 73 20.65 -11.39 -12.98
C ARG A 73 20.97 -10.48 -14.18
N ILE A 74 21.36 -9.24 -13.94
CA ILE A 74 21.76 -8.31 -15.02
C ILE A 74 23.04 -8.83 -15.68
N ILE A 75 24.01 -9.30 -14.88
CA ILE A 75 25.26 -9.87 -15.38
C ILE A 75 25.01 -11.10 -16.27
N GLU A 76 24.12 -12.00 -15.88
CA GLU A 76 23.72 -13.17 -16.70
C GLU A 76 23.13 -12.77 -18.05
N LEU A 77 22.48 -11.61 -18.13
CA LEU A 77 21.86 -11.10 -19.35
C LEU A 77 22.82 -10.29 -20.23
N ASN A 78 24.07 -10.12 -19.80
CA ASN A 78 25.07 -9.39 -20.58
C ASN A 78 25.26 -10.01 -21.97
N GLY A 79 25.20 -9.18 -23.01
CA GLY A 79 25.38 -9.60 -24.40
C GLY A 79 24.21 -10.41 -24.98
N THR A 80 23.10 -10.60 -24.26
CA THR A 80 21.88 -11.17 -24.86
C THR A 80 21.22 -10.13 -25.77
N PRO A 81 20.53 -10.55 -26.84
CA PRO A 81 20.00 -9.62 -27.84
C PRO A 81 18.84 -8.77 -27.33
N ASP A 82 18.15 -9.22 -26.27
CA ASP A 82 16.94 -8.55 -25.78
C ASP A 82 17.23 -7.19 -25.12
N ILE A 83 16.25 -6.28 -25.16
CA ILE A 83 16.26 -5.04 -24.39
C ILE A 83 16.03 -5.38 -22.91
N LYS A 84 16.93 -4.97 -22.02
CA LYS A 84 16.80 -5.18 -20.57
C LYS A 84 16.05 -4.01 -19.95
N ILE A 85 14.87 -4.28 -19.41
CA ILE A 85 14.00 -3.27 -18.83
C ILE A 85 13.96 -3.45 -17.33
N ILE A 86 14.51 -2.48 -16.60
CA ILE A 86 14.54 -2.47 -15.14
C ILE A 86 13.31 -1.69 -14.64
N THR A 87 12.30 -2.41 -14.19
CA THR A 87 11.05 -1.84 -13.66
C THR A 87 11.04 -1.85 -12.14
N GLY A 88 10.08 -1.15 -11.55
CA GLY A 88 9.88 -1.13 -10.10
C GLY A 88 9.34 0.21 -9.64
N ILE A 89 8.77 0.25 -8.44
CA ILE A 89 8.21 1.46 -7.88
C ILE A 89 9.28 2.56 -7.75
N ARG A 90 8.83 3.80 -7.69
CA ARG A 90 9.70 4.95 -7.43
C ARG A 90 10.51 4.74 -6.14
N ARG A 91 11.81 5.05 -6.19
CA ARG A 91 12.77 4.88 -5.06
C ARG A 91 13.03 3.43 -4.62
N SER A 92 12.71 2.43 -5.46
CA SER A 92 13.09 1.02 -5.21
C SER A 92 14.59 0.74 -5.43
N GLY A 93 15.35 1.69 -5.99
CA GLY A 93 16.79 1.56 -6.20
C GLY A 93 17.22 1.15 -7.61
N LYS A 94 16.36 1.31 -8.64
CA LYS A 94 16.66 1.00 -10.05
C LYS A 94 17.92 1.69 -10.57
N SER A 95 18.00 3.02 -10.44
CA SER A 95 19.16 3.81 -10.88
C SER A 95 20.45 3.39 -10.18
N LYS A 96 20.39 3.06 -8.87
CA LYS A 96 21.55 2.56 -8.12
C LYS A 96 21.99 1.18 -8.61
N LEU A 97 21.04 0.31 -8.95
CA LEU A 97 21.34 -1.00 -9.52
C LEU A 97 22.00 -0.86 -10.91
N MET A 98 21.49 0.04 -11.75
CA MET A 98 22.08 0.35 -13.04
C MET A 98 23.52 0.89 -12.90
N GLN A 99 23.74 1.83 -11.98
CA GLN A 99 25.07 2.35 -11.67
C GLN A 99 26.04 1.25 -11.21
N ALA A 100 25.60 0.37 -10.31
CA ALA A 100 26.41 -0.76 -9.84
C ALA A 100 26.80 -1.70 -11.00
N TYR A 101 25.90 -1.93 -11.95
CA TYR A 101 26.22 -2.70 -13.12
C TYR A 101 27.20 -1.99 -14.07
N ILE A 102 27.06 -0.68 -14.26
CA ILE A 102 28.03 0.13 -15.02
C ILE A 102 29.44 0.04 -14.39
N GLU A 103 29.54 0.11 -13.06
CA GLU A 103 30.81 -0.06 -12.34
C GLU A 103 31.40 -1.47 -12.52
N TYR A 104 30.54 -2.49 -12.47
CA TYR A 104 30.95 -3.87 -12.77
C TYR A 104 31.51 -4.00 -14.19
N LEU A 105 30.82 -3.44 -15.20
CA LEU A 105 31.31 -3.48 -16.59
C LEU A 105 32.67 -2.78 -16.73
N LYS A 106 32.84 -1.59 -16.17
CA LYS A 106 34.11 -0.83 -16.20
C LYS A 106 35.26 -1.59 -15.52
N SER A 107 34.95 -2.39 -14.51
CA SER A 107 35.96 -3.13 -13.75
C SER A 107 36.37 -4.46 -14.40
N ASN A 108 35.52 -5.05 -15.25
CA ASN A 108 35.71 -6.37 -15.79
C ASN A 108 35.95 -6.43 -17.32
N PHE A 109 35.73 -5.31 -18.03
CA PHE A 109 35.85 -5.26 -19.48
C PHE A 109 36.65 -4.01 -19.92
N GLU A 110 37.65 -4.20 -20.76
CA GLU A 110 38.52 -3.11 -21.23
C GLU A 110 38.02 -2.43 -22.51
N ASN A 111 37.42 -3.22 -23.43
CA ASN A 111 37.02 -2.73 -24.75
C ASN A 111 35.51 -2.43 -24.84
N ILE A 112 35.04 -1.52 -23.99
CA ILE A 112 33.62 -1.15 -23.92
C ILE A 112 33.44 0.36 -24.16
N ASN A 113 32.25 0.70 -24.64
CA ASN A 113 31.76 2.07 -24.71
C ASN A 113 30.45 2.12 -23.92
N ILE A 114 30.31 3.05 -23.00
CA ILE A 114 29.13 3.22 -22.15
C ILE A 114 28.48 4.56 -22.50
N ILE A 115 27.28 4.49 -23.06
CA ILE A 115 26.42 5.63 -23.32
C ILE A 115 25.36 5.64 -22.19
N PHE A 116 25.50 6.57 -21.25
CA PHE A 116 24.60 6.69 -20.10
C PHE A 116 23.81 8.02 -20.20
N ILE A 117 22.51 7.91 -20.14
CA ILE A 117 21.57 9.04 -20.21
C ILE A 117 20.66 8.97 -18.98
N ASP A 118 20.62 10.02 -18.18
CA ASP A 118 19.71 10.17 -17.05
C ASP A 118 18.75 11.32 -17.33
N PHE A 119 17.51 11.04 -17.66
CA PHE A 119 16.50 12.06 -17.96
C PHE A 119 16.02 12.87 -16.75
N MET A 120 16.53 12.58 -15.56
CA MET A 120 16.36 13.45 -14.40
C MET A 120 17.44 14.55 -14.32
N ASP A 121 18.52 14.43 -15.09
CA ASP A 121 19.58 15.43 -15.18
C ASP A 121 19.28 16.41 -16.32
N LEU A 122 19.29 17.72 -15.99
CA LEU A 122 19.07 18.81 -16.96
C LEU A 122 20.08 18.80 -18.11
N ALA A 123 21.24 18.17 -17.95
CA ALA A 123 22.23 18.00 -19.02
C ALA A 123 21.67 17.26 -20.25
N TYR A 124 20.58 16.50 -20.08
CA TYR A 124 19.94 15.74 -21.14
C TYR A 124 18.58 16.33 -21.58
N GLU A 125 18.22 17.55 -21.15
CA GLU A 125 16.95 18.19 -21.48
C GLU A 125 16.73 18.32 -23.00
N GLU A 126 17.80 18.67 -23.75
CA GLU A 126 17.73 18.83 -25.19
C GLU A 126 17.46 17.54 -25.97
N ILE A 127 17.68 16.38 -25.35
CA ILE A 127 17.46 15.06 -25.98
C ILE A 127 16.24 14.31 -25.43
N MET A 128 15.34 14.98 -24.72
CA MET A 128 14.07 14.41 -24.26
C MET A 128 13.03 14.19 -25.38
N GLU A 129 13.42 14.29 -26.62
CA GLU A 129 12.62 13.97 -27.82
C GLU A 129 13.21 12.75 -28.49
N TYR A 130 12.40 11.80 -28.95
CA TYR A 130 12.86 10.49 -29.40
C TYR A 130 13.82 10.52 -30.60
N HIS A 131 13.68 11.49 -31.53
CA HIS A 131 14.63 11.69 -32.64
C HIS A 131 15.98 12.21 -32.13
N ALA A 132 15.95 13.16 -31.18
CA ALA A 132 17.17 13.70 -30.57
C ALA A 132 17.88 12.62 -29.73
N LEU A 133 17.13 11.81 -28.97
CA LEU A 133 17.65 10.65 -28.26
C LEU A 133 18.36 9.68 -29.21
N HIS A 134 17.68 9.33 -30.32
CA HIS A 134 18.26 8.42 -31.31
C HIS A 134 19.57 8.99 -31.91
N ALA A 135 19.55 10.26 -32.35
CA ALA A 135 20.72 10.93 -32.92
C ALA A 135 21.89 11.02 -31.93
N TYR A 136 21.59 11.35 -30.66
CA TYR A 136 22.60 11.39 -29.61
C TYR A 136 23.31 10.05 -29.39
N VAL A 137 22.55 8.96 -29.37
CA VAL A 137 23.11 7.60 -29.18
C VAL A 137 23.98 7.21 -30.38
N GLU A 138 23.58 7.56 -31.61
CA GLU A 138 24.37 7.31 -32.83
C GLU A 138 25.66 8.12 -32.85
N GLU A 139 25.65 9.40 -32.42
CA GLU A 139 26.84 10.23 -32.35
C GLU A 139 27.88 9.68 -31.34
N HIS A 140 27.41 9.03 -30.28
CA HIS A 140 28.27 8.46 -29.22
C HIS A 140 28.65 7.00 -29.46
N TYR A 141 28.24 6.39 -30.60
CA TYR A 141 28.67 5.06 -31.00
C TYR A 141 30.17 4.99 -31.26
N GLN A 142 30.82 3.93 -30.80
CA GLN A 142 32.25 3.70 -31.06
C GLN A 142 32.45 2.37 -31.78
N GLU A 143 32.96 2.46 -33.00
CA GLU A 143 33.27 1.28 -33.81
C GLU A 143 34.38 0.43 -33.16
N GLY A 144 34.25 -0.90 -33.23
CA GLY A 144 35.21 -1.82 -32.65
C GLY A 144 35.11 -2.00 -31.13
N LYS A 145 34.19 -1.35 -30.46
CA LYS A 145 33.88 -1.55 -29.04
C LYS A 145 32.50 -2.20 -28.84
N THR A 146 32.33 -2.87 -27.70
CA THR A 146 31.00 -3.26 -27.25
C THR A 146 30.27 -2.04 -26.70
N ASN A 147 29.19 -1.63 -27.38
CA ASN A 147 28.44 -0.42 -27.04
C ASN A 147 27.26 -0.76 -26.12
N TYR A 148 27.30 -0.27 -24.90
CA TYR A 148 26.25 -0.38 -23.92
C TYR A 148 25.46 0.93 -23.87
N LEU A 149 24.13 0.83 -24.03
CA LEU A 149 23.22 1.96 -23.89
C LEU A 149 22.42 1.81 -22.59
N PHE A 150 22.54 2.80 -21.73
CA PHE A 150 21.79 2.92 -20.49
C PHE A 150 20.93 4.18 -20.53
N VAL A 151 19.61 4.02 -20.37
CA VAL A 151 18.68 5.15 -20.29
C VAL A 151 17.88 5.05 -19.00
N ASP A 152 18.12 5.97 -18.06
CA ASP A 152 17.41 6.04 -16.80
C ASP A 152 16.18 6.94 -16.92
N GLU A 153 15.06 6.53 -16.28
CA GLU A 153 13.75 7.20 -16.30
C GLU A 153 13.24 7.49 -17.74
N VAL A 154 13.31 6.49 -18.60
CA VAL A 154 13.05 6.58 -20.06
C VAL A 154 11.68 7.14 -20.40
N GLN A 155 10.67 7.03 -19.52
CA GLN A 155 9.34 7.58 -19.72
C GLN A 155 9.29 9.12 -19.74
N MET A 156 10.39 9.79 -19.38
CA MET A 156 10.49 11.26 -19.53
C MET A 156 10.65 11.69 -20.99
N CYS A 157 11.05 10.80 -21.88
CA CYS A 157 11.12 11.01 -23.33
C CYS A 157 9.84 10.47 -24.00
N PRO A 158 8.92 11.32 -24.48
CA PRO A 158 7.73 10.85 -25.17
C PRO A 158 8.09 10.03 -26.42
N ASN A 159 7.37 8.93 -26.66
CA ASN A 159 7.59 8.00 -27.78
C ASN A 159 9.01 7.38 -27.81
N PHE A 160 9.67 7.27 -26.65
CA PHE A 160 11.01 6.70 -26.53
C PHE A 160 11.13 5.30 -27.16
N GLU A 161 10.03 4.53 -27.18
CA GLU A 161 10.00 3.18 -27.76
C GLU A 161 10.35 3.17 -29.26
N LEU A 162 10.06 4.25 -29.99
CA LEU A 162 10.42 4.37 -31.41
C LEU A 162 11.94 4.46 -31.58
N ALA A 163 12.62 5.26 -30.73
CA ALA A 163 14.07 5.38 -30.74
C ALA A 163 14.73 4.07 -30.29
N ILE A 164 14.27 3.48 -29.18
CA ILE A 164 14.85 2.25 -28.65
C ILE A 164 14.66 1.08 -29.61
N ASN A 165 13.49 0.90 -30.23
CA ASN A 165 13.27 -0.16 -31.22
C ASN A 165 14.13 0.05 -32.47
N SER A 166 14.34 1.29 -32.92
CA SER A 166 15.24 1.61 -34.05
C SER A 166 16.69 1.23 -33.72
N LEU A 167 17.20 1.62 -32.56
CA LEU A 167 18.54 1.27 -32.09
C LEU A 167 18.71 -0.23 -31.89
N TYR A 168 17.71 -0.90 -31.33
CA TYR A 168 17.67 -2.35 -31.18
C TYR A 168 17.82 -3.09 -32.53
N SER A 169 17.09 -2.63 -33.56
CA SER A 169 17.12 -3.29 -34.86
C SER A 169 18.49 -3.23 -35.56
N LYS A 170 19.39 -2.34 -35.13
CA LYS A 170 20.78 -2.30 -35.63
C LYS A 170 21.64 -3.44 -35.09
N GLY A 171 21.30 -4.03 -33.93
CA GLY A 171 22.01 -5.18 -33.36
C GLY A 171 23.44 -4.88 -32.89
N ILE A 172 23.78 -3.60 -32.66
CA ILE A 172 25.13 -3.16 -32.29
C ILE A 172 25.20 -2.56 -30.87
N TYR A 173 24.05 -2.48 -30.17
CA TYR A 173 23.93 -1.97 -28.83
C TYR A 173 23.41 -3.04 -27.87
N ASP A 174 23.97 -3.10 -26.68
CA ASP A 174 23.40 -3.81 -25.55
C ASP A 174 22.58 -2.81 -24.72
N ILE A 175 21.25 -2.92 -24.72
CA ILE A 175 20.32 -1.85 -24.32
C ILE A 175 19.72 -2.16 -22.94
N TYR A 176 19.83 -1.20 -22.02
CA TYR A 176 19.27 -1.21 -20.66
C TYR A 176 18.46 0.06 -20.44
N VAL A 177 17.21 -0.09 -20.08
CA VAL A 177 16.34 1.05 -19.78
C VAL A 177 15.71 0.90 -18.40
N THR A 178 15.52 2.02 -17.69
CA THR A 178 14.72 2.00 -16.47
C THR A 178 13.49 2.87 -16.61
N GLY A 179 12.49 2.55 -15.80
CA GLY A 179 11.32 3.41 -15.66
C GLY A 179 10.45 3.02 -14.47
N SER A 180 9.54 3.90 -14.06
CA SER A 180 8.62 3.61 -12.99
C SER A 180 7.54 2.62 -13.44
N ASN A 181 7.08 1.76 -12.51
CA ASN A 181 6.07 0.72 -12.78
C ASN A 181 4.77 1.27 -13.37
N ALA A 182 4.41 2.49 -13.03
CA ALA A 182 3.18 3.08 -13.53
C ALA A 182 3.21 3.31 -15.05
N PHE A 183 4.39 3.59 -15.62
CA PHE A 183 4.57 3.84 -17.05
C PHE A 183 5.01 2.61 -17.84
N LEU A 184 5.74 1.69 -17.20
CA LEU A 184 6.25 0.46 -17.80
C LEU A 184 5.58 -0.77 -17.16
N LEU A 185 4.25 -0.84 -17.21
CA LEU A 185 3.53 -2.07 -16.82
C LEU A 185 3.78 -3.16 -17.86
N SER A 186 3.92 -4.41 -17.42
CA SER A 186 4.24 -5.56 -18.29
C SER A 186 3.32 -5.69 -19.50
N ALA A 187 2.05 -5.31 -19.38
CA ALA A 187 1.10 -5.30 -20.50
C ALA A 187 1.43 -4.24 -21.57
N ASP A 188 1.92 -3.07 -21.14
CA ASP A 188 2.33 -2.00 -22.05
C ASP A 188 3.67 -2.36 -22.73
N LEU A 189 4.62 -2.97 -21.98
CA LEU A 189 5.92 -3.41 -22.50
C LEU A 189 5.77 -4.41 -23.65
N ALA A 190 4.84 -5.36 -23.51
CA ALA A 190 4.56 -6.34 -24.55
C ALA A 190 4.12 -5.67 -25.89
N THR A 191 3.41 -4.55 -25.78
CA THR A 191 2.97 -3.77 -26.94
C THR A 191 4.08 -2.87 -27.48
N LEU A 192 4.81 -2.17 -26.60
CA LEU A 192 5.84 -1.20 -26.95
C LEU A 192 7.06 -1.87 -27.60
N PHE A 193 7.48 -3.03 -27.09
CA PHE A 193 8.70 -3.72 -27.55
C PHE A 193 8.45 -5.04 -28.28
N THR A 194 7.20 -5.39 -28.56
CA THR A 194 6.81 -6.56 -29.37
C THR A 194 7.48 -7.88 -28.95
N GLY A 195 7.66 -8.10 -27.65
CA GLY A 195 8.27 -9.33 -27.09
C GLY A 195 9.80 -9.41 -27.20
N ARG A 196 10.49 -8.32 -27.52
CA ARG A 196 11.97 -8.24 -27.66
C ARG A 196 12.64 -7.68 -26.41
N TYR A 197 12.15 -8.03 -25.24
CA TYR A 197 12.65 -7.50 -23.98
C TYR A 197 12.66 -8.55 -22.86
N ILE A 198 13.52 -8.32 -21.89
CA ILE A 198 13.52 -9.04 -20.61
C ILE A 198 13.30 -8.04 -19.50
N GLU A 199 12.26 -8.28 -18.69
CA GLU A 199 11.94 -7.43 -17.54
C GLU A 199 12.69 -7.89 -16.29
N ILE A 200 13.28 -6.92 -15.58
CA ILE A 200 13.91 -7.11 -14.27
C ILE A 200 13.15 -6.24 -13.28
N HIS A 201 12.22 -6.86 -12.55
CA HIS A 201 11.38 -6.14 -11.60
C HIS A 201 12.07 -5.95 -10.25
N VAL A 202 12.38 -4.70 -9.90
CA VAL A 202 13.10 -4.31 -8.68
C VAL A 202 12.11 -3.90 -7.60
N PHE A 203 11.96 -4.75 -6.59
CA PHE A 203 11.17 -4.47 -5.40
C PHE A 203 11.92 -3.56 -4.41
N PRO A 204 11.25 -2.90 -3.47
CA PRO A 204 11.89 -2.37 -2.26
C PRO A 204 12.74 -3.43 -1.56
N PHE A 205 13.58 -3.05 -0.61
CA PHE A 205 14.45 -4.00 0.09
C PHE A 205 13.63 -5.14 0.70
N SER A 206 14.08 -6.36 0.46
CA SER A 206 13.66 -7.55 1.18
C SER A 206 14.20 -7.53 2.60
N PHE A 207 13.65 -8.36 3.49
CA PHE A 207 14.19 -8.52 4.85
C PHE A 207 15.66 -8.93 4.85
N GLN A 208 16.08 -9.78 3.91
CA GLN A 208 17.49 -10.14 3.78
C GLN A 208 18.38 -8.94 3.45
N GLU A 209 17.95 -8.06 2.54
CA GLU A 209 18.67 -6.82 2.19
C GLU A 209 18.64 -5.81 3.34
N TYR A 210 17.55 -5.78 4.12
CA TYR A 210 17.45 -5.00 5.34
C TYR A 210 18.48 -5.45 6.39
N CYS A 211 18.63 -6.76 6.61
CA CYS A 211 19.66 -7.31 7.48
C CYS A 211 21.08 -6.93 7.02
N GLN A 212 21.35 -6.99 5.70
CA GLN A 212 22.64 -6.58 5.13
C GLN A 212 22.90 -5.07 5.33
N TYR A 213 21.86 -4.25 5.27
CA TYR A 213 21.98 -2.81 5.49
C TYR A 213 22.40 -2.46 6.92
N TYR A 214 21.89 -3.16 7.93
CA TYR A 214 22.17 -2.86 9.34
C TYR A 214 23.36 -3.61 9.93
N ASP A 215 23.93 -4.62 9.23
CA ASP A 215 25.06 -5.47 9.68
C ASP A 215 24.85 -6.19 11.02
N ASP A 216 23.69 -6.06 11.63
CA ASP A 216 23.35 -6.66 12.93
C ASP A 216 22.37 -7.81 12.73
N ILE A 217 22.86 -9.04 12.94
CA ILE A 217 22.08 -10.27 12.76
C ILE A 217 21.90 -10.97 14.12
N SER A 218 22.22 -10.29 15.22
CA SER A 218 22.21 -10.88 16.55
C SER A 218 20.80 -11.30 17.02
N ASP A 219 19.75 -10.57 16.61
CA ASP A 219 18.35 -10.86 16.93
C ASP A 219 17.48 -10.66 15.69
N LYS A 220 17.28 -11.75 14.94
CA LYS A 220 16.50 -11.70 13.68
C LYS A 220 15.02 -11.40 13.90
N ASP A 221 14.44 -11.84 15.01
CA ASP A 221 13.01 -11.64 15.27
C ASP A 221 12.74 -10.17 15.56
N LYS A 222 13.57 -9.54 16.39
CA LYS A 222 13.49 -8.08 16.62
C LYS A 222 13.75 -7.29 15.36
N LEU A 223 14.72 -7.69 14.54
CA LEU A 223 15.03 -7.04 13.29
C LEU A 223 13.87 -7.17 12.30
N PHE A 224 13.16 -8.30 12.31
CA PHE A 224 11.98 -8.51 11.48
C PHE A 224 10.81 -7.62 11.93
N ASP A 225 10.57 -7.49 13.23
CA ASP A 225 9.54 -6.57 13.75
C ASP A 225 9.84 -5.12 13.34
N GLU A 226 11.11 -4.72 13.42
CA GLU A 226 11.52 -3.40 12.95
C GLU A 226 11.33 -3.23 11.45
N TYR A 227 11.67 -4.23 10.64
CA TYR A 227 11.46 -4.21 9.20
C TYR A 227 9.97 -4.14 8.83
N ALA A 228 9.11 -4.87 9.54
CA ALA A 228 7.67 -4.85 9.33
C ALA A 228 7.07 -3.44 9.53
N ILE A 229 7.64 -2.67 10.48
CA ILE A 229 7.22 -1.28 10.76
C ILE A 229 7.86 -0.29 9.77
N LYS A 230 9.17 -0.42 9.51
CA LYS A 230 9.94 0.53 8.69
C LYS A 230 9.72 0.35 7.20
N GLY A 231 9.34 -0.86 6.76
CA GLY A 231 9.19 -1.24 5.36
C GLY A 231 10.51 -1.31 4.59
N GLY A 232 10.43 -1.63 3.30
CA GLY A 232 11.59 -1.87 2.43
C GLY A 232 12.09 -0.63 1.66
N LEU A 233 11.55 0.57 1.87
CA LEU A 233 12.03 1.77 1.18
C LEU A 233 13.32 2.30 1.83
N ALA A 234 14.48 1.86 1.32
CA ALA A 234 15.79 2.15 1.87
C ALA A 234 16.07 3.65 2.09
N GLY A 235 15.54 4.53 1.25
CA GLY A 235 15.66 5.98 1.43
C GLY A 235 15.07 6.48 2.74
N SER A 236 14.12 5.75 3.34
CA SER A 236 13.52 6.08 4.63
C SER A 236 14.50 5.87 5.79
N TYR A 237 15.50 5.03 5.64
CA TYR A 237 16.45 4.68 6.71
C TYR A 237 17.46 5.80 7.01
N ALA A 238 17.59 6.77 6.10
CA ALA A 238 18.40 7.98 6.35
C ALA A 238 17.82 8.89 7.44
N TYR A 239 16.51 8.75 7.73
CA TYR A 239 15.82 9.58 8.72
C TYR A 239 15.92 8.99 10.12
N ARG A 240 16.34 9.82 11.08
CA ARG A 240 16.57 9.40 12.47
C ARG A 240 15.28 9.30 13.28
N THR A 241 14.29 10.16 12.99
CA THR A 241 13.02 10.16 13.71
C THR A 241 11.98 9.34 12.96
N GLU A 242 11.08 8.69 13.69
CA GLU A 242 9.97 7.94 13.12
C GLU A 242 9.04 8.86 12.32
N LYS A 243 8.79 10.08 12.82
CA LYS A 243 7.98 11.08 12.15
C LYS A 243 8.52 11.43 10.77
N ASP A 244 9.82 11.69 10.64
CA ASP A 244 10.43 12.07 9.37
C ASP A 244 10.44 10.89 8.39
N ARG A 245 10.63 9.67 8.90
CA ARG A 245 10.55 8.44 8.11
C ARG A 245 9.14 8.22 7.56
N THR A 246 8.13 8.37 8.41
CA THR A 246 6.72 8.26 8.01
C THR A 246 6.35 9.31 6.98
N ASN A 247 6.78 10.56 7.17
CA ASN A 247 6.57 11.63 6.20
C ASN A 247 7.20 11.29 4.85
N TYR A 248 8.45 10.81 4.84
CA TYR A 248 9.11 10.39 3.61
C TYR A 248 8.33 9.30 2.86
N ILE A 249 7.88 8.27 3.58
CA ILE A 249 7.09 7.18 2.98
C ILE A 249 5.78 7.72 2.43
N LYS A 250 5.11 8.61 3.17
CA LYS A 250 3.88 9.26 2.75
C LYS A 250 4.07 10.09 1.47
N GLU A 251 5.14 10.88 1.38
CA GLU A 251 5.47 11.66 0.18
C GLU A 251 5.74 10.76 -1.04
N VAL A 252 6.45 9.63 -0.83
CA VAL A 252 6.68 8.65 -1.92
C VAL A 252 5.35 8.06 -2.38
N TYR A 253 4.49 7.65 -1.45
CA TYR A 253 3.16 7.12 -1.73
C TYR A 253 2.29 8.14 -2.48
N GLU A 254 2.19 9.36 -1.98
CA GLU A 254 1.44 10.44 -2.65
C GLU A 254 1.96 10.70 -4.07
N THR A 255 3.27 10.68 -4.27
CA THR A 255 3.86 10.85 -5.61
C THR A 255 3.46 9.71 -6.55
N ILE A 256 3.48 8.45 -6.09
CA ILE A 256 3.06 7.30 -6.89
C ILE A 256 1.58 7.39 -7.24
N VAL A 257 0.73 7.68 -6.25
CA VAL A 257 -0.73 7.73 -6.44
C VAL A 257 -1.14 8.94 -7.29
N THR A 258 -0.69 10.15 -6.94
CA THR A 258 -1.17 11.38 -7.58
C THR A 258 -0.45 11.67 -8.90
N ARG A 259 0.85 11.45 -8.98
CA ARG A 259 1.62 11.76 -10.18
C ARG A 259 1.62 10.58 -11.15
N ASP A 260 2.08 9.42 -10.70
CA ASP A 260 2.35 8.31 -11.62
C ASP A 260 1.05 7.65 -12.11
N LEU A 261 0.07 7.38 -11.23
CA LEU A 261 -1.18 6.71 -11.61
C LEU A 261 -2.20 7.67 -12.23
N VAL A 262 -2.42 8.82 -11.62
CA VAL A 262 -3.40 9.80 -12.12
C VAL A 262 -3.00 10.33 -13.50
N GLN A 263 -1.73 10.66 -13.68
CA GLN A 263 -1.21 11.15 -14.95
C GLN A 263 -1.29 10.09 -16.06
N LYS A 264 -0.90 8.84 -15.75
CA LYS A 264 -0.95 7.74 -16.72
C LYS A 264 -2.37 7.43 -17.19
N TYR A 265 -3.33 7.35 -16.27
CA TYR A 265 -4.70 6.94 -16.58
C TYR A 265 -5.65 8.12 -16.81
N THR A 266 -5.15 9.35 -16.79
CA THR A 266 -5.93 10.59 -16.97
C THR A 266 -7.18 10.59 -16.08
N LEU A 267 -7.01 10.22 -14.81
CA LEU A 267 -8.12 10.07 -13.88
C LEU A 267 -8.65 11.45 -13.47
N PRO A 268 -9.96 11.70 -13.59
CA PRO A 268 -10.54 13.01 -13.32
C PRO A 268 -10.57 13.36 -11.81
N ASP A 269 -10.50 12.36 -10.92
CA ASP A 269 -10.63 12.55 -9.49
C ASP A 269 -9.57 11.77 -8.70
N THR A 270 -8.61 12.50 -8.18
CA THR A 270 -7.55 11.97 -7.31
C THR A 270 -8.08 11.48 -5.97
N LEU A 271 -9.17 12.08 -5.46
CA LEU A 271 -9.74 11.74 -4.15
C LEU A 271 -10.32 10.32 -4.13
N VAL A 272 -10.94 9.90 -5.23
CA VAL A 272 -11.46 8.52 -5.36
C VAL A 272 -10.32 7.51 -5.28
N LEU A 273 -9.19 7.78 -5.96
CA LEU A 273 -8.03 6.91 -5.95
C LEU A 273 -7.36 6.86 -4.56
N GLN A 274 -7.27 8.00 -3.87
CA GLN A 274 -6.75 8.05 -2.50
C GLN A 274 -7.61 7.22 -1.55
N ARG A 275 -8.94 7.43 -1.55
CA ARG A 275 -9.87 6.65 -0.72
C ARG A 275 -9.82 5.16 -1.04
N LEU A 276 -9.68 4.79 -2.32
CA LEU A 276 -9.54 3.40 -2.71
C LEU A 276 -8.24 2.80 -2.16
N SER A 277 -7.13 3.52 -2.25
CA SER A 277 -5.85 3.02 -1.74
C SER A 277 -5.81 2.97 -0.21
N GLU A 278 -6.42 3.93 0.50
CA GLU A 278 -6.60 3.87 1.96
C GLU A 278 -7.42 2.64 2.34
N PHE A 279 -8.55 2.43 1.67
CA PHE A 279 -9.38 1.24 1.88
C PHE A 279 -8.61 -0.07 1.64
N LEU A 280 -7.78 -0.12 0.58
CA LEU A 280 -6.96 -1.30 0.28
C LEU A 280 -5.88 -1.53 1.34
N MET A 281 -5.24 -0.47 1.85
CA MET A 281 -4.24 -0.55 2.91
C MET A 281 -4.85 -1.04 4.23
N ASP A 282 -6.02 -0.53 4.61
CA ASP A 282 -6.73 -0.94 5.82
C ASP A 282 -7.17 -2.42 5.76
N ASN A 283 -7.30 -2.95 4.56
CA ASN A 283 -7.78 -4.31 4.33
C ASN A 283 -6.72 -5.27 3.75
N ILE A 284 -5.44 -4.92 3.81
CA ILE A 284 -4.36 -5.68 3.14
C ILE A 284 -4.20 -7.11 3.65
N SER A 285 -4.56 -7.37 4.90
CA SER A 285 -4.55 -8.71 5.52
C SER A 285 -5.94 -9.36 5.60
N ASN A 286 -6.98 -8.60 5.29
CA ASN A 286 -8.32 -9.14 5.21
C ASN A 286 -8.51 -9.76 3.83
N LEU A 287 -8.53 -11.08 3.74
CA LEU A 287 -8.99 -11.82 2.55
C LEU A 287 -10.46 -11.47 2.31
N THR A 288 -10.69 -10.37 1.62
CA THR A 288 -11.95 -9.68 1.74
C THR A 288 -12.93 -10.14 0.69
N VAL A 289 -13.92 -10.84 1.19
CA VAL A 289 -15.24 -10.94 0.56
C VAL A 289 -15.76 -9.56 0.07
N VAL A 290 -15.35 -8.46 0.73
CA VAL A 290 -15.72 -7.08 0.38
C VAL A 290 -14.99 -6.53 -0.85
N PHE A 291 -13.78 -6.96 -1.13
CA PHE A 291 -12.97 -6.44 -2.23
C PHE A 291 -13.55 -6.77 -3.61
N PHE A 292 -14.04 -7.97 -3.78
CA PHE A 292 -14.55 -8.46 -5.06
C PHE A 292 -15.83 -7.76 -5.56
N PRO A 293 -16.85 -7.47 -4.73
CA PRO A 293 -18.03 -6.74 -5.17
C PRO A 293 -17.71 -5.37 -5.74
N LEU A 294 -16.75 -4.65 -5.15
CA LEU A 294 -16.32 -3.34 -5.63
C LEU A 294 -15.59 -3.42 -6.97
N VAL A 295 -14.74 -4.43 -7.16
CA VAL A 295 -14.03 -4.64 -8.43
C VAL A 295 -15.02 -4.99 -9.56
N ILE A 296 -15.92 -5.95 -9.33
CA ILE A 296 -16.90 -6.37 -10.33
C ILE A 296 -17.89 -5.25 -10.63
N ARG A 297 -18.29 -4.47 -9.64
CA ARG A 297 -19.18 -3.33 -9.84
C ARG A 297 -18.62 -2.32 -10.84
N ASN A 298 -17.29 -2.13 -10.87
CA ASN A 298 -16.62 -1.17 -11.73
C ASN A 298 -16.11 -1.75 -13.05
N ILE A 299 -16.15 -3.09 -13.22
CA ILE A 299 -15.82 -3.73 -14.49
C ILE A 299 -16.88 -3.38 -15.53
N THR A 300 -16.44 -2.88 -16.68
CA THR A 300 -17.28 -2.66 -17.84
C THR A 300 -17.56 -4.03 -18.49
N LEU A 301 -18.74 -4.59 -18.20
CA LEU A 301 -19.15 -5.85 -18.81
C LEU A 301 -19.50 -5.63 -20.28
N PRO A 302 -19.30 -6.65 -21.15
CA PRO A 302 -19.79 -6.61 -22.53
C PRO A 302 -21.28 -6.28 -22.56
N PRO A 303 -21.79 -5.60 -23.61
CA PRO A 303 -23.21 -5.19 -23.71
C PRO A 303 -24.22 -6.30 -23.45
N ILE A 304 -23.90 -7.54 -23.85
CA ILE A 304 -24.75 -8.74 -23.66
C ILE A 304 -24.94 -9.07 -22.16
N LEU A 305 -23.98 -8.73 -21.29
CA LEU A 305 -23.99 -9.05 -19.87
C LEU A 305 -24.34 -7.85 -18.97
N SER A 306 -24.40 -6.65 -19.53
CA SER A 306 -24.66 -5.42 -18.77
C SER A 306 -25.99 -5.45 -18.02
N ASP A 307 -27.04 -5.98 -18.64
CA ASP A 307 -28.38 -6.11 -18.03
C ASP A 307 -28.41 -7.11 -16.87
N LYS A 308 -27.48 -8.07 -16.86
CA LYS A 308 -27.38 -9.12 -15.82
C LYS A 308 -26.30 -8.81 -14.76
N LYS A 309 -25.72 -7.61 -14.78
CA LYS A 309 -24.61 -7.21 -13.91
C LYS A 309 -24.88 -7.50 -12.43
N ALA A 310 -26.05 -7.11 -11.92
CA ALA A 310 -26.42 -7.36 -10.52
C ALA A 310 -26.52 -8.85 -10.17
N LEU A 311 -27.05 -9.67 -11.09
CA LEU A 311 -27.13 -11.12 -10.92
C LEU A 311 -25.74 -11.76 -10.88
N ILE A 312 -24.87 -11.33 -11.80
CA ILE A 312 -23.49 -11.83 -11.90
C ILE A 312 -22.71 -11.46 -10.63
N THR A 313 -22.86 -10.23 -10.16
CA THR A 313 -22.20 -9.78 -8.92
C THR A 313 -22.65 -10.62 -7.72
N LEU A 314 -23.96 -10.81 -7.55
CA LEU A 314 -24.48 -11.60 -6.44
C LEU A 314 -24.05 -13.09 -6.51
N ALA A 315 -24.03 -13.68 -7.70
CA ALA A 315 -23.56 -15.04 -7.91
C ALA A 315 -22.06 -15.18 -7.58
N TRP A 316 -21.27 -14.19 -7.99
CA TRP A 316 -19.84 -14.13 -7.69
C TRP A 316 -19.56 -13.99 -6.20
N ASP A 317 -20.28 -13.09 -5.50
CA ASP A 317 -20.15 -12.89 -4.07
C ASP A 317 -20.53 -14.16 -3.28
N THR A 318 -21.58 -14.85 -3.75
CA THR A 318 -21.99 -16.15 -3.18
C THR A 318 -20.87 -17.19 -3.33
N LEU A 319 -20.31 -17.34 -4.54
CA LEU A 319 -19.20 -18.26 -4.79
C LEU A 319 -18.00 -17.95 -3.91
N TRP A 320 -17.65 -16.67 -3.82
CA TRP A 320 -16.49 -16.21 -3.06
C TRP A 320 -16.64 -16.45 -1.55
N LEU A 321 -17.83 -16.26 -1.00
CA LEU A 321 -18.12 -16.58 0.40
C LEU A 321 -17.83 -18.06 0.71
N PHE A 322 -18.28 -18.98 -0.15
CA PHE A 322 -18.02 -20.41 0.04
C PHE A 322 -16.54 -20.76 -0.10
N LEU A 323 -15.84 -20.15 -1.05
CA LEU A 323 -14.39 -20.33 -1.22
C LEU A 323 -13.60 -19.81 0.00
N THR A 324 -14.00 -18.67 0.57
CA THR A 324 -13.37 -18.11 1.77
C THR A 324 -13.52 -19.05 2.99
N ILE A 325 -14.72 -19.60 3.18
CA ILE A 325 -14.96 -20.59 4.26
C ILE A 325 -14.08 -21.82 4.04
N PHE A 326 -13.99 -22.32 2.80
CA PHE A 326 -13.12 -23.44 2.46
C PHE A 326 -11.68 -23.15 2.82
N GLU A 327 -11.14 -22.02 2.38
CA GLU A 327 -9.74 -21.67 2.58
C GLU A 327 -9.39 -21.50 4.06
N VAL A 328 -10.20 -20.75 4.81
CA VAL A 328 -10.00 -20.52 6.25
C VAL A 328 -10.05 -21.83 7.04
N CYS A 329 -11.06 -22.67 6.79
CA CYS A 329 -11.22 -23.92 7.53
C CYS A 329 -10.19 -24.98 7.10
N ASN A 330 -9.79 -24.99 5.83
CA ASN A 330 -8.73 -25.88 5.33
C ASN A 330 -7.38 -25.52 5.91
N HIS A 331 -7.07 -24.22 6.04
CA HIS A 331 -5.83 -23.76 6.66
C HIS A 331 -5.77 -24.07 8.16
N SER A 332 -6.88 -23.95 8.87
CA SER A 332 -6.98 -24.28 10.31
C SER A 332 -7.13 -25.77 10.59
N GLY A 333 -7.40 -26.61 9.58
CA GLY A 333 -7.69 -28.03 9.74
C GLY A 333 -9.05 -28.34 10.39
N ASP A 334 -9.92 -27.33 10.55
CA ASP A 334 -11.23 -27.44 11.19
C ASP A 334 -12.33 -27.90 10.22
N ARG A 335 -12.53 -29.22 10.13
CA ARG A 335 -13.57 -29.80 9.27
C ARG A 335 -15.00 -29.62 9.80
N GLU A 336 -15.17 -29.54 11.12
CA GLU A 336 -16.49 -29.31 11.72
C GLU A 336 -16.91 -27.86 11.53
N GLY A 337 -16.00 -26.92 11.76
CA GLY A 337 -16.20 -25.50 11.45
C GLY A 337 -16.52 -25.26 9.97
N MET A 338 -15.88 -25.99 9.07
CA MET A 338 -16.19 -25.92 7.63
C MET A 338 -17.65 -26.30 7.33
N ARG A 339 -18.12 -27.42 7.90
CA ARG A 339 -19.50 -27.85 7.72
C ARG A 339 -20.50 -26.83 8.29
N ALA A 340 -20.26 -26.38 9.51
CA ALA A 340 -21.09 -25.38 10.17
C ALA A 340 -21.11 -24.06 9.40
N GLY A 341 -19.93 -23.60 8.92
CA GLY A 341 -19.79 -22.42 8.09
C GLY A 341 -20.54 -22.48 6.77
N TYR A 342 -20.48 -23.61 6.08
CA TYR A 342 -21.25 -23.80 4.84
C TYR A 342 -22.75 -23.76 5.07
N ILE A 343 -23.26 -24.39 6.14
CA ILE A 343 -24.67 -24.35 6.48
C ILE A 343 -25.10 -22.90 6.78
N ALA A 344 -24.35 -22.20 7.59
CA ALA A 344 -24.61 -20.78 7.91
C ALA A 344 -24.59 -19.88 6.66
N ALA A 345 -23.58 -20.04 5.79
CA ALA A 345 -23.47 -19.29 4.55
C ALA A 345 -24.63 -19.58 3.60
N PHE A 346 -25.02 -20.85 3.46
CA PHE A 346 -26.14 -21.22 2.62
C PHE A 346 -27.44 -20.58 3.12
N ILE A 347 -27.72 -20.65 4.42
CA ILE A 347 -28.92 -20.05 5.01
C ILE A 347 -28.90 -18.53 4.78
N LEU A 348 -27.76 -17.85 5.05
CA LEU A 348 -27.65 -16.42 4.86
C LEU A 348 -27.89 -16.01 3.40
N MET A 349 -27.20 -16.69 2.47
CA MET A 349 -27.31 -16.37 1.04
C MET A 349 -28.67 -16.70 0.45
N ALA A 350 -29.35 -17.75 0.92
CA ALA A 350 -30.71 -18.05 0.50
C ALA A 350 -31.67 -16.88 0.79
N GLY A 351 -31.58 -16.25 1.95
CA GLY A 351 -32.33 -15.04 2.27
C GLY A 351 -31.99 -13.87 1.35
N VAL A 352 -30.70 -13.61 1.10
CA VAL A 352 -30.25 -12.55 0.19
C VAL A 352 -30.75 -12.78 -1.24
N TRP A 353 -30.66 -14.02 -1.75
CA TRP A 353 -31.17 -14.39 -3.07
C TRP A 353 -32.67 -14.22 -3.17
N LEU A 354 -33.43 -14.58 -2.13
CA LEU A 354 -34.88 -14.42 -2.11
C LEU A 354 -35.28 -12.95 -2.19
N VAL A 355 -34.61 -12.08 -1.39
CA VAL A 355 -34.82 -10.62 -1.43
C VAL A 355 -34.44 -10.05 -2.80
N PHE A 356 -33.34 -10.47 -3.36
CA PHE A 356 -32.90 -10.05 -4.70
C PHE A 356 -33.93 -10.42 -5.78
N TRP A 357 -34.47 -11.64 -5.73
CA TRP A 357 -35.52 -12.12 -6.66
C TRP A 357 -36.79 -11.28 -6.59
N VAL A 358 -37.26 -10.97 -5.38
CA VAL A 358 -38.43 -10.11 -5.17
C VAL A 358 -38.15 -8.69 -5.67
N ALA A 359 -37.00 -8.11 -5.34
CA ALA A 359 -36.64 -6.76 -5.76
C ALA A 359 -36.54 -6.62 -7.29
N ARG A 360 -36.00 -7.63 -7.96
CA ARG A 360 -35.71 -7.56 -9.40
C ARG A 360 -36.85 -8.03 -10.30
N TYR A 361 -37.52 -9.12 -9.94
CA TYR A 361 -38.41 -9.82 -10.83
C TYR A 361 -39.90 -9.73 -10.47
N LEU A 362 -40.27 -9.27 -9.27
CA LEU A 362 -41.67 -9.15 -8.91
C LEU A 362 -42.34 -8.00 -9.68
N PRO A 363 -43.35 -8.24 -10.53
CA PRO A 363 -43.94 -7.22 -11.40
C PRO A 363 -45.02 -6.40 -10.69
N VAL A 364 -44.64 -5.72 -9.60
CA VAL A 364 -45.53 -4.86 -8.79
C VAL A 364 -44.91 -3.51 -8.56
N ASN A 365 -45.67 -2.52 -8.05
CA ASN A 365 -45.16 -1.19 -7.75
C ASN A 365 -44.12 -1.22 -6.63
N GLY A 366 -43.29 -0.13 -6.54
CA GLY A 366 -42.16 -0.02 -5.60
C GLY A 366 -42.55 -0.17 -4.13
N TRP A 367 -43.72 0.32 -3.73
CA TRP A 367 -44.23 0.23 -2.35
C TRP A 367 -44.61 -1.22 -1.97
N ILE A 368 -45.25 -1.95 -2.86
CA ILE A 368 -45.57 -3.38 -2.67
C ILE A 368 -44.28 -4.19 -2.61
N LYS A 369 -43.29 -3.92 -3.48
CA LYS A 369 -41.97 -4.57 -3.40
C LYS A 369 -41.33 -4.33 -2.05
N ALA A 370 -41.26 -3.07 -1.59
CA ALA A 370 -40.66 -2.71 -0.34
C ALA A 370 -41.31 -3.39 0.86
N GLY A 371 -42.65 -3.42 0.91
CA GLY A 371 -43.41 -4.12 1.94
C GLY A 371 -43.16 -5.63 1.94
N THR A 372 -43.15 -6.24 0.76
CA THR A 372 -42.89 -7.69 0.60
C THR A 372 -41.44 -8.02 1.06
N ILE A 373 -40.44 -7.24 0.62
CA ILE A 373 -39.05 -7.43 1.03
C ILE A 373 -38.90 -7.32 2.54
N LEU A 374 -39.53 -6.30 3.16
CA LEU A 374 -39.47 -6.09 4.60
C LEU A 374 -40.04 -7.28 5.36
N ILE A 375 -41.21 -7.76 4.98
CA ILE A 375 -41.86 -8.92 5.62
C ILE A 375 -40.99 -10.18 5.49
N ILE A 376 -40.51 -10.46 4.27
CA ILE A 376 -39.67 -11.64 4.01
C ILE A 376 -38.38 -11.54 4.84
N SER A 377 -37.73 -10.38 4.89
CA SER A 377 -36.50 -10.18 5.66
C SER A 377 -36.74 -10.40 7.15
N CYS A 378 -37.82 -9.89 7.71
CA CYS A 378 -38.18 -10.08 9.12
C CYS A 378 -38.46 -11.56 9.45
N ILE A 379 -39.21 -12.25 8.60
CA ILE A 379 -39.47 -13.70 8.76
C ILE A 379 -38.15 -14.46 8.68
N TRP A 380 -37.31 -14.16 7.66
CA TRP A 380 -36.02 -14.81 7.50
C TRP A 380 -35.14 -14.64 8.72
N MET A 381 -34.96 -13.39 9.20
CA MET A 381 -34.16 -13.10 10.39
C MET A 381 -34.68 -13.83 11.64
N ALA A 382 -35.98 -13.84 11.86
CA ALA A 382 -36.56 -14.45 13.04
C ALA A 382 -36.37 -15.97 13.11
N PHE A 383 -36.31 -16.65 11.96
CA PHE A 383 -36.21 -18.10 11.90
C PHE A 383 -34.82 -18.61 11.48
N THR A 384 -33.87 -17.74 11.13
CA THR A 384 -32.53 -18.14 10.71
C THR A 384 -31.85 -19.06 11.72
N ASN A 385 -31.93 -18.74 13.02
CA ASN A 385 -31.36 -19.53 14.08
C ASN A 385 -31.98 -20.93 14.21
N ASP A 386 -33.31 -21.03 14.05
CA ASP A 386 -34.02 -22.30 14.13
C ASP A 386 -33.67 -23.20 12.94
N VAL A 387 -33.58 -22.62 11.75
CA VAL A 387 -33.13 -23.32 10.53
C VAL A 387 -31.70 -23.81 10.69
N TYR A 388 -30.80 -22.98 11.22
CA TYR A 388 -29.40 -23.36 11.49
C TYR A 388 -29.33 -24.51 12.50
N ALA A 389 -30.03 -24.40 13.64
CA ALA A 389 -30.05 -25.44 14.66
C ALA A 389 -30.59 -26.78 14.11
N TYR A 390 -31.56 -26.74 13.20
CA TYR A 390 -32.09 -27.93 12.55
C TYR A 390 -31.06 -28.63 11.66
N PHE A 391 -30.34 -27.87 10.81
CA PHE A 391 -29.39 -28.46 9.86
C PHE A 391 -28.01 -28.74 10.47
N ALA A 392 -27.52 -27.88 11.36
CA ALA A 392 -26.18 -27.99 11.93
C ALA A 392 -26.15 -28.86 13.19
N GLU A 393 -27.16 -28.73 14.08
CA GLU A 393 -27.20 -29.36 15.37
C GLU A 393 -28.22 -30.50 15.50
N HIS A 394 -29.00 -30.73 14.44
CA HIS A 394 -30.11 -31.71 14.42
C HIS A 394 -31.16 -31.49 15.52
N LYS A 395 -31.30 -30.24 15.99
CA LYS A 395 -32.27 -29.86 17.03
C LYS A 395 -33.53 -29.27 16.39
N LYS A 396 -34.68 -29.73 16.83
CA LYS A 396 -35.97 -29.12 16.47
C LYS A 396 -36.33 -28.13 17.55
N GLN A 397 -36.12 -26.84 17.27
CA GLN A 397 -36.49 -25.76 18.19
C GLN A 397 -37.23 -24.67 17.41
N LEU A 398 -38.09 -23.96 18.10
CA LEU A 398 -38.75 -22.75 17.62
C LEU A 398 -38.46 -21.66 18.66
N THR A 399 -37.49 -20.79 18.36
CA THR A 399 -37.01 -19.77 19.28
C THR A 399 -38.14 -18.88 19.80
N ILE A 400 -39.14 -18.58 18.94
CA ILE A 400 -40.29 -17.73 19.27
C ILE A 400 -41.14 -18.30 20.41
N LEU A 401 -41.19 -19.63 20.60
CA LEU A 401 -41.96 -20.23 21.69
C LEU A 401 -41.42 -19.93 23.08
N SER A 402 -40.17 -19.49 23.15
CA SER A 402 -39.48 -19.07 24.41
C SER A 402 -39.65 -17.59 24.71
N THR A 403 -40.60 -16.89 24.05
CA THR A 403 -40.83 -15.45 24.25
C THR A 403 -41.34 -15.17 25.66
N HIS A 404 -40.56 -14.39 26.43
CA HIS A 404 -40.90 -13.90 27.75
C HIS A 404 -40.46 -12.45 27.92
N PHE A 405 -41.34 -11.51 27.61
CA PHE A 405 -41.01 -10.06 27.63
C PHE A 405 -40.65 -9.52 29.01
N SER A 406 -40.93 -10.24 30.07
CA SER A 406 -40.51 -9.87 31.43
C SER A 406 -39.08 -10.31 31.74
N ASP A 407 -38.48 -11.20 30.99
CA ASP A 407 -37.11 -11.69 31.23
C ASP A 407 -36.19 -11.27 30.07
N TRP A 408 -35.28 -10.34 30.40
CA TRP A 408 -34.22 -9.83 29.52
C TRP A 408 -32.83 -10.22 29.99
N THR A 409 -32.73 -11.17 30.93
CA THR A 409 -31.46 -11.63 31.48
C THR A 409 -31.03 -12.97 30.91
N ASN A 410 -31.99 -13.83 30.60
CA ASN A 410 -31.75 -15.13 29.99
C ASN A 410 -31.56 -15.01 28.47
N HIS A 411 -30.42 -15.43 27.95
CA HIS A 411 -30.07 -15.34 26.54
C HIS A 411 -31.10 -15.98 25.60
N ILE A 412 -31.75 -17.07 26.01
CA ILE A 412 -32.80 -17.75 25.20
C ILE A 412 -34.03 -16.84 25.11
N CYS A 413 -34.48 -16.28 26.23
CA CYS A 413 -35.63 -15.36 26.26
C CYS A 413 -35.34 -14.06 25.51
N VAL A 414 -34.11 -13.51 25.63
CA VAL A 414 -33.69 -12.30 24.89
C VAL A 414 -33.77 -12.52 23.39
N ASN A 415 -33.22 -13.62 22.87
CA ASN A 415 -33.27 -13.96 21.46
C ASN A 415 -34.73 -14.12 20.98
N ALA A 416 -35.57 -14.83 21.76
CA ALA A 416 -36.95 -15.03 21.45
C ALA A 416 -37.78 -13.71 21.44
N ASN A 417 -37.54 -12.86 22.42
CA ASN A 417 -38.15 -11.52 22.53
C ASN A 417 -37.79 -10.65 21.32
N VAL A 418 -36.50 -10.59 20.96
CA VAL A 418 -36.01 -9.83 19.80
C VAL A 418 -36.63 -10.36 18.50
N CYS A 419 -36.62 -11.66 18.26
CA CYS A 419 -37.24 -12.28 17.08
C CYS A 419 -38.72 -11.93 16.98
N THR A 420 -39.44 -12.00 18.11
CA THR A 420 -40.86 -11.66 18.16
C THR A 420 -41.12 -10.19 17.87
N LEU A 421 -40.33 -9.28 18.43
CA LEU A 421 -40.41 -7.86 18.13
C LEU A 421 -40.13 -7.56 16.65
N ILE A 422 -39.15 -8.17 16.06
CA ILE A 422 -38.81 -8.05 14.62
C ILE A 422 -40.03 -8.44 13.79
N LEU A 423 -40.70 -9.56 14.12
CA LEU A 423 -41.89 -10.02 13.39
C LEU A 423 -43.07 -9.06 13.56
N ILE A 424 -43.31 -8.56 14.77
CA ILE A 424 -44.44 -7.64 15.03
C ILE A 424 -44.21 -6.31 14.31
N PHE A 425 -43.09 -5.65 14.54
CA PHE A 425 -42.80 -4.32 13.94
C PHE A 425 -42.61 -4.43 12.43
N GLY A 426 -41.88 -5.46 11.96
CA GLY A 426 -41.70 -5.71 10.54
C GLY A 426 -43.00 -6.08 9.82
N GLY A 427 -43.85 -6.84 10.47
CA GLY A 427 -45.20 -7.20 9.95
C GLY A 427 -46.09 -5.96 9.83
N ILE A 428 -46.14 -5.11 10.86
CA ILE A 428 -46.94 -3.87 10.86
C ILE A 428 -46.40 -2.90 9.78
N ALA A 429 -45.09 -2.63 9.76
CA ALA A 429 -44.50 -1.72 8.80
C ALA A 429 -44.60 -2.23 7.36
N GLY A 430 -44.28 -3.52 7.13
CA GLY A 430 -44.39 -4.14 5.82
C GLY A 430 -45.82 -4.24 5.33
N GLY A 431 -46.75 -4.59 6.21
CA GLY A 431 -48.21 -4.60 5.94
C GLY A 431 -48.72 -3.20 5.57
N GLY A 432 -48.29 -2.16 6.31
CA GLY A 432 -48.61 -0.79 5.98
C GLY A 432 -48.14 -0.36 4.59
N LEU A 433 -46.90 -0.73 4.22
CA LEU A 433 -46.37 -0.47 2.88
C LEU A 433 -47.13 -1.23 1.77
N LEU A 434 -47.55 -2.46 2.05
CA LEU A 434 -48.37 -3.23 1.10
C LEU A 434 -49.72 -2.57 0.87
N VAL A 435 -50.43 -2.18 1.95
CA VAL A 435 -51.73 -1.51 1.87
C VAL A 435 -51.59 -0.17 1.15
N TYR A 436 -50.59 0.61 1.50
CA TYR A 436 -50.30 1.91 0.84
C TYR A 436 -50.03 1.70 -0.67
N GLY A 437 -49.25 0.68 -1.03
CA GLY A 437 -48.96 0.34 -2.43
C GLY A 437 -50.17 -0.20 -3.19
N MET A 438 -51.12 -0.87 -2.53
CA MET A 438 -52.39 -1.31 -3.15
C MET A 438 -53.34 -0.13 -3.41
N ILE A 439 -53.41 0.84 -2.50
CA ILE A 439 -54.25 2.02 -2.65
C ILE A 439 -53.71 2.93 -3.78
N ASN A 440 -52.39 3.14 -3.81
CA ASN A 440 -51.74 3.98 -4.80
C ASN A 440 -51.27 3.19 -6.03
N ARG A 441 -52.09 2.32 -6.55
CA ARG A 441 -51.82 1.59 -7.81
C ARG A 441 -51.98 2.52 -9.02
N LYS A 442 -51.04 3.47 -9.23
CA LYS A 442 -50.89 4.14 -10.51
C LYS A 442 -49.59 3.71 -11.19
#